data_10f238d838d96d545e93191a99fef8dd
#
_entry.id   10f238d838d96d545e93191a99fef8dd
#
_cell.length_a   1.000
_cell.length_b   1.000
_cell.length_c   1.000
_cell.angle_alpha   90.00
_cell.angle_beta   90.00
_cell.angle_gamma   90.00
#
_symmetry.space_group_name_H-M   'P 1'
#
loop_
_entity.id
_entity.type
_entity.pdbx_description
1 polymer ?
#
loop_
_entity_poly.entity_id
_entity_poly.type
_entity_poly.pdbx_seq_one_letter_code
_entity_poly.pdbx_strand_id
1 'polypeptide(L)'
;MTLEHFPPPARIAALLGILLLSACGTEQIDPPFYRAYRDQYAITAEELKTLQFYISGDVLAHAVDASGGVTPEQVVIVKKRTPGLVREVGPNWLRVAFTEGGEGVLFRLRSDRPTAVYALATRTADGSIALVSDLRDPVLIQGERRYRLIQGADVYLTVSAKDLGHVIESRPHVTGLEGKK
;
A
#
# COMPACT_ATOMS: atom_id res chain seq x y z
N MET A 1 -76.61 -12.34 9.78
CA MET A 1 -75.55 -11.48 10.37
C MET A 1 -74.28 -12.27 10.37
N THR A 2 -73.51 -12.17 9.32
CA THR A 2 -72.31 -12.98 9.07
C THR A 2 -71.08 -12.08 9.40
N LEU A 3 -70.31 -12.52 10.39
CA LEU A 3 -69.04 -11.88 10.80
C LEU A 3 -67.95 -12.23 9.78
N GLU A 4 -67.45 -11.23 9.09
CA GLU A 4 -66.29 -11.36 8.18
C GLU A 4 -65.01 -11.55 8.99
N HIS A 5 -64.29 -12.57 8.63
CA HIS A 5 -63.02 -12.98 9.23
C HIS A 5 -61.88 -12.18 8.58
N PHE A 6 -61.23 -11.24 9.31
CA PHE A 6 -60.04 -10.58 8.89
C PHE A 6 -58.83 -11.50 9.09
N PRO A 7 -57.95 -11.69 8.09
CA PRO A 7 -56.73 -12.44 8.26
C PRO A 7 -55.64 -11.60 9.01
N PRO A 8 -54.80 -12.22 9.82
CA PRO A 8 -53.78 -11.50 10.64
C PRO A 8 -52.62 -10.96 9.80
N PRO A 9 -51.98 -9.83 10.21
CA PRO A 9 -50.92 -9.16 9.50
C PRO A 9 -49.53 -9.81 9.75
N ALA A 10 -49.37 -11.09 9.42
CA ALA A 10 -48.12 -11.82 9.73
C ALA A 10 -47.16 -12.01 8.53
N ARG A 11 -47.46 -11.45 7.35
CA ARG A 11 -46.67 -11.67 6.14
C ARG A 11 -45.84 -10.50 5.62
N ILE A 12 -45.87 -9.34 6.28
CA ILE A 12 -45.12 -8.15 5.85
C ILE A 12 -43.76 -8.02 6.56
N ALA A 13 -43.54 -8.70 7.70
CA ALA A 13 -42.29 -8.62 8.46
C ALA A 13 -41.14 -9.44 7.87
N ALA A 14 -41.40 -10.40 6.98
CA ALA A 14 -40.38 -11.28 6.44
C ALA A 14 -39.63 -10.70 5.22
N LEU A 15 -40.14 -9.64 4.57
CA LEU A 15 -39.50 -9.04 3.40
C LEU A 15 -38.53 -7.91 3.70
N LEU A 16 -38.60 -7.33 4.92
CA LEU A 16 -37.67 -6.26 5.33
C LEU A 16 -36.33 -6.80 5.89
N GLY A 17 -36.25 -8.08 6.24
CA GLY A 17 -35.05 -8.70 6.81
C GLY A 17 -33.95 -9.06 5.82
N ILE A 18 -34.27 -9.14 4.51
CA ILE A 18 -33.34 -9.61 3.46
C ILE A 18 -32.52 -8.46 2.86
N LEU A 19 -32.93 -7.20 3.06
CA LEU A 19 -32.25 -6.03 2.48
C LEU A 19 -31.07 -5.51 3.33
N LEU A 20 -30.85 -6.02 4.53
CA LEU A 20 -29.77 -5.58 5.43
C LEU A 20 -28.48 -6.43 5.35
N LEU A 21 -28.45 -7.49 4.55
CA LEU A 21 -27.27 -8.37 4.42
C LEU A 21 -26.35 -8.01 3.25
N SER A 22 -26.68 -6.98 2.46
CA SER A 22 -25.87 -6.56 1.30
C SER A 22 -24.83 -5.49 1.60
N ALA A 23 -24.63 -5.10 2.84
CA ALA A 23 -23.63 -4.12 3.27
C ALA A 23 -22.35 -4.75 3.84
N CYS A 24 -22.03 -5.99 3.51
CA CYS A 24 -20.65 -6.46 3.58
C CYS A 24 -19.92 -5.79 2.42
N GLY A 25 -19.43 -4.58 2.64
CA GLY A 25 -18.45 -3.96 1.77
C GLY A 25 -17.33 -4.96 1.59
N THR A 26 -17.18 -5.51 0.39
CA THR A 26 -16.01 -6.30 0.02
C THR A 26 -14.81 -5.41 0.32
N GLU A 27 -14.07 -5.75 1.37
CA GLU A 27 -12.86 -5.05 1.73
C GLU A 27 -11.97 -5.07 0.50
N GLN A 28 -11.84 -3.92 -0.16
CA GLN A 28 -11.04 -3.81 -1.37
C GLN A 28 -9.59 -4.10 -0.98
N ILE A 29 -9.10 -5.28 -1.39
CA ILE A 29 -7.72 -5.69 -1.11
C ILE A 29 -6.83 -4.96 -2.11
N ASP A 30 -6.05 -4.02 -1.61
CA ASP A 30 -5.06 -3.33 -2.42
C ASP A 30 -3.95 -4.30 -2.84
N PRO A 31 -3.70 -4.47 -4.15
CA PRO A 31 -2.71 -5.43 -4.63
C PRO A 31 -1.28 -5.00 -4.28
N PRO A 32 -0.34 -5.96 -4.12
CA PRO A 32 1.07 -5.63 -4.07
C PRO A 32 1.50 -4.82 -5.28
N PHE A 33 2.32 -3.78 -5.07
CA PHE A 33 2.83 -2.99 -6.19
C PHE A 33 4.02 -3.71 -6.84
N TYR A 34 3.73 -4.44 -7.91
CA TYR A 34 4.72 -5.20 -8.66
C TYR A 34 5.52 -4.33 -9.63
N ARG A 35 6.78 -4.71 -9.88
CA ARG A 35 7.59 -4.16 -10.96
C ARG A 35 6.86 -4.19 -12.31
N ALA A 36 6.18 -5.30 -12.59
CA ALA A 36 5.42 -5.49 -13.82
C ALA A 36 4.43 -4.35 -14.11
N TYR A 37 3.77 -3.80 -13.10
CA TYR A 37 2.84 -2.67 -13.31
C TYR A 37 3.58 -1.45 -13.85
N ARG A 38 4.72 -1.11 -13.24
CA ARG A 38 5.53 0.02 -13.70
C ARG A 38 6.04 -0.15 -15.12
N ASP A 39 6.54 -1.35 -15.43
CA ASP A 39 7.16 -1.64 -16.73
C ASP A 39 6.10 -1.83 -17.83
N GLN A 40 5.05 -2.64 -17.58
CA GLN A 40 4.00 -2.96 -18.55
C GLN A 40 3.17 -1.74 -18.93
N TYR A 41 2.85 -0.90 -17.96
CA TYR A 41 2.04 0.29 -18.18
C TYR A 41 2.88 1.56 -18.34
N ALA A 42 4.20 1.45 -18.42
CA ALA A 42 5.13 2.57 -18.55
C ALA A 42 4.82 3.72 -17.58
N ILE A 43 4.51 3.38 -16.30
CA ILE A 43 4.11 4.34 -15.28
C ILE A 43 5.31 5.27 -14.99
N THR A 44 5.12 6.55 -15.26
CA THR A 44 6.14 7.59 -15.11
C THR A 44 6.39 7.94 -13.64
N ALA A 45 7.50 8.63 -13.37
CA ALA A 45 7.81 9.10 -12.02
C ALA A 45 6.75 10.08 -11.49
N GLU A 46 6.17 10.92 -12.35
CA GLU A 46 5.13 11.86 -11.93
C GLU A 46 3.80 11.14 -11.62
N GLU A 47 3.42 10.15 -12.41
CA GLU A 47 2.23 9.33 -12.12
C GLU A 47 2.41 8.54 -10.82
N LEU A 48 3.60 8.01 -10.54
CA LEU A 48 3.88 7.34 -9.26
C LEU A 48 3.65 8.25 -8.05
N LYS A 49 3.87 9.54 -8.17
CA LYS A 49 3.62 10.52 -7.10
C LYS A 49 2.14 10.80 -6.87
N THR A 50 1.27 10.48 -7.83
CA THR A 50 -0.20 10.65 -7.70
C THR A 50 -0.89 9.41 -7.17
N LEU A 51 -0.25 8.23 -7.23
CA LEU A 51 -0.81 6.99 -6.73
C LEU A 51 -0.81 6.96 -5.19
N GLN A 52 -1.91 6.47 -4.61
CA GLN A 52 -1.98 6.18 -3.19
C GLN A 52 -1.35 4.81 -2.92
N PHE A 53 -0.33 4.79 -2.08
CA PHE A 53 0.31 3.57 -1.60
C PHE A 53 -0.08 3.27 -0.16
N TYR A 54 0.06 2.00 0.22
CA TYR A 54 -0.10 1.53 1.59
C TYR A 54 1.00 0.55 1.93
N ILE A 55 1.23 0.28 3.22
CA ILE A 55 2.15 -0.78 3.65
C ILE A 55 1.39 -2.07 3.94
N SER A 56 2.00 -3.20 3.59
CA SER A 56 1.43 -4.54 3.72
C SER A 56 1.37 -5.07 5.15
N GLY A 57 2.15 -4.49 6.07
CA GLY A 57 2.26 -4.90 7.47
C GLY A 57 2.68 -3.76 8.38
N ASP A 58 2.68 -4.01 9.69
CA ASP A 58 3.15 -3.05 10.69
C ASP A 58 4.68 -2.93 10.65
N VAL A 59 5.18 -1.70 10.76
CA VAL A 59 6.61 -1.39 10.96
C VAL A 59 6.76 -0.78 12.35
N LEU A 60 7.62 -1.37 13.17
CA LEU A 60 7.99 -0.89 14.50
C LEU A 60 9.49 -0.64 14.56
N ALA A 61 9.90 0.55 14.94
CA ALA A 61 11.30 0.90 15.09
C ALA A 61 11.52 1.85 16.28
N HIS A 62 12.66 1.68 16.96
CA HIS A 62 13.10 2.57 18.05
C HIS A 62 14.18 3.53 17.58
N ALA A 63 14.10 4.77 17.99
CA ALA A 63 15.19 5.72 17.73
C ALA A 63 16.50 5.22 18.34
N VAL A 64 17.61 5.50 17.66
CA VAL A 64 18.97 5.23 18.13
C VAL A 64 19.73 6.55 18.24
N ASP A 65 20.44 6.72 19.33
CA ASP A 65 21.34 7.86 19.55
C ASP A 65 22.62 7.75 18.70
N ALA A 66 23.48 8.75 18.80
CA ALA A 66 24.75 8.80 18.07
C ALA A 66 25.71 7.67 18.44
N SER A 67 25.59 7.09 19.64
CA SER A 67 26.40 5.96 20.13
C SER A 67 25.83 4.60 19.68
N GLY A 68 24.66 4.58 19.06
CA GLY A 68 23.93 3.37 18.68
C GLY A 68 23.06 2.80 19.80
N GLY A 69 22.92 3.51 20.93
CA GLY A 69 22.02 3.17 22.02
C GLY A 69 20.56 3.34 21.60
N VAL A 70 19.71 2.40 22.01
CA VAL A 70 18.26 2.50 21.76
C VAL A 70 17.64 3.50 22.72
N THR A 71 16.83 4.42 22.22
CA THR A 71 16.01 5.34 23.00
C THR A 71 14.57 4.80 23.06
N PRO A 72 14.18 4.06 24.12
CA PRO A 72 12.92 3.33 24.18
C PRO A 72 11.68 4.24 24.08
N GLU A 73 11.81 5.48 24.51
CA GLU A 73 10.72 6.46 24.52
C GLU A 73 10.36 7.01 23.13
N GLN A 74 11.27 6.88 22.16
CA GLN A 74 11.06 7.35 20.80
C GLN A 74 10.81 6.18 19.86
N VAL A 75 9.53 5.83 19.72
CA VAL A 75 9.06 4.74 18.88
C VAL A 75 8.40 5.30 17.64
N VAL A 76 8.75 4.76 16.48
CA VAL A 76 8.01 4.97 15.22
C VAL A 76 7.19 3.72 14.94
N ILE A 77 5.89 3.92 14.77
CA ILE A 77 4.96 2.86 14.38
C ILE A 77 4.26 3.31 13.11
N VAL A 78 4.43 2.54 12.03
CA VAL A 78 3.62 2.69 10.83
C VAL A 78 2.72 1.45 10.75
N LYS A 79 1.43 1.65 10.89
CA LYS A 79 0.46 0.55 10.90
C LYS A 79 0.20 0.03 9.50
N LYS A 80 -0.10 -1.26 9.39
CA LYS A 80 -0.63 -1.86 8.16
C LYS A 80 -1.73 -0.98 7.56
N ARG A 81 -1.69 -0.80 6.23
CA ARG A 81 -2.63 0.04 5.47
C ARG A 81 -2.56 1.55 5.79
N THR A 82 -1.52 2.03 6.47
CA THR A 82 -1.27 3.47 6.55
C THR A 82 -1.06 4.02 5.14
N PRO A 83 -1.84 5.04 4.72
CA PRO A 83 -1.70 5.65 3.41
C PRO A 83 -0.40 6.45 3.30
N GLY A 84 0.25 6.38 2.14
CA GLY A 84 1.47 7.11 1.86
C GLY A 84 1.56 7.58 0.41
N LEU A 85 2.31 8.65 0.18
CA LEU A 85 2.57 9.22 -1.14
C LEU A 85 4.05 9.17 -1.47
N VAL A 86 4.36 8.88 -2.72
CA VAL A 86 5.74 8.88 -3.22
C VAL A 86 6.28 10.31 -3.27
N ARG A 87 7.46 10.52 -2.67
CA ARG A 87 8.22 11.79 -2.71
C ARG A 87 9.34 11.74 -3.72
N GLU A 88 10.02 10.62 -3.81
CA GLU A 88 11.14 10.43 -4.73
C GLU A 88 11.03 9.08 -5.44
N VAL A 89 11.47 9.06 -6.69
CA VAL A 89 11.46 7.88 -7.55
C VAL A 89 12.87 7.64 -8.07
N GLY A 90 13.43 6.49 -7.74
CA GLY A 90 14.69 6.02 -8.31
C GLY A 90 14.49 4.91 -9.35
N PRO A 91 15.58 4.39 -9.92
CA PRO A 91 15.52 3.34 -10.94
C PRO A 91 14.80 2.07 -10.43
N ASN A 92 15.11 1.66 -9.20
CA ASN A 92 14.58 0.45 -8.57
C ASN A 92 14.12 0.67 -7.11
N TRP A 93 13.88 1.93 -6.72
CA TRP A 93 13.42 2.28 -5.37
C TRP A 93 12.44 3.44 -5.41
N LEU A 94 11.65 3.55 -4.34
CA LEU A 94 10.71 4.63 -4.07
C LEU A 94 10.94 5.13 -2.64
N ARG A 95 10.79 6.45 -2.42
CA ARG A 95 10.66 7.03 -1.08
C ARG A 95 9.21 7.43 -0.86
N VAL A 96 8.57 6.86 0.16
CA VAL A 96 7.15 7.05 0.45
C VAL A 96 6.98 7.72 1.81
N ALA A 97 6.31 8.86 1.84
CA ALA A 97 5.95 9.56 3.06
C ALA A 97 4.58 9.11 3.57
N PHE A 98 4.50 8.75 4.85
CA PHE A 98 3.27 8.32 5.53
C PHE A 98 2.71 9.40 6.48
N THR A 99 3.36 10.55 6.56
CA THR A 99 2.92 11.73 7.31
C THR A 99 3.16 12.97 6.48
N GLU A 100 2.34 13.99 6.66
CA GLU A 100 2.53 15.28 6.02
C GLU A 100 3.87 15.89 6.46
N GLY A 101 4.66 16.41 5.51
CA GLY A 101 6.00 16.94 5.78
C GLY A 101 7.06 15.90 6.16
N GLY A 102 6.70 14.62 6.29
CA GLY A 102 7.64 13.55 6.62
C GLY A 102 8.62 13.26 5.47
N GLU A 103 9.88 12.96 5.81
CA GLU A 103 10.94 12.66 4.83
C GLU A 103 10.72 11.34 4.07
N GLY A 104 9.85 10.49 4.58
CA GLY A 104 9.50 9.21 3.96
C GLY A 104 10.47 8.07 4.25
N VAL A 105 10.02 6.88 3.92
CA VAL A 105 10.69 5.60 4.10
C VAL A 105 11.07 5.04 2.73
N LEU A 106 12.22 4.40 2.63
CA LEU A 106 12.69 3.80 1.38
C LEU A 106 12.09 2.42 1.18
N PHE A 107 11.72 2.15 -0.06
CA PHE A 107 11.32 0.82 -0.54
C PHE A 107 12.09 0.52 -1.82
N ARG A 108 12.65 -0.68 -1.93
CA ARG A 108 13.43 -1.14 -3.08
C ARG A 108 12.85 -2.42 -3.65
N LEU A 109 12.96 -2.61 -4.96
CA LEU A 109 12.63 -3.87 -5.61
C LEU A 109 13.46 -5.02 -5.04
N ARG A 110 12.78 -6.11 -4.67
CA ARG A 110 13.45 -7.33 -4.14
C ARG A 110 14.32 -8.03 -5.17
N SER A 111 13.98 -7.91 -6.44
CA SER A 111 14.71 -8.55 -7.53
C SER A 111 14.37 -7.89 -8.87
N ASP A 112 14.97 -8.37 -9.95
CA ASP A 112 14.66 -7.93 -11.31
C ASP A 112 13.50 -8.70 -11.97
N ARG A 113 12.82 -9.58 -11.22
CA ARG A 113 11.67 -10.34 -11.75
C ARG A 113 10.43 -9.44 -11.90
N PRO A 114 9.56 -9.72 -12.88
CA PRO A 114 8.30 -8.94 -13.05
C PRO A 114 7.39 -8.95 -11.83
N THR A 115 7.39 -10.04 -11.06
CA THR A 115 6.62 -10.20 -9.80
C THR A 115 7.32 -9.63 -8.56
N ALA A 116 8.47 -8.95 -8.72
CA ALA A 116 9.14 -8.31 -7.61
C ALA A 116 8.30 -7.17 -7.05
N VAL A 117 8.23 -7.10 -5.72
CA VAL A 117 7.56 -6.02 -4.98
C VAL A 117 8.59 -5.01 -4.49
N TYR A 118 8.15 -3.78 -4.24
CA TYR A 118 8.93 -2.77 -3.53
C TYR A 118 8.86 -3.05 -2.03
N ALA A 119 9.91 -3.63 -1.46
CA ALA A 119 10.01 -3.98 -0.06
C ALA A 119 10.82 -2.96 0.74
N LEU A 120 10.61 -2.94 2.06
CA LEU A 120 11.26 -2.02 2.99
C LEU A 120 12.77 -2.04 2.81
N ALA A 121 13.35 -0.86 2.71
CA ALA A 121 14.76 -0.65 2.45
C ALA A 121 15.35 0.48 3.30
N THR A 122 16.67 0.52 3.39
CA THR A 122 17.39 1.59 4.07
C THR A 122 18.62 1.98 3.28
N ARG A 123 19.17 3.15 3.57
CA ARG A 123 20.46 3.59 3.05
C ARG A 123 21.58 3.02 3.92
N THR A 124 22.55 2.39 3.30
CA THR A 124 23.75 1.86 3.97
C THR A 124 24.82 2.95 4.13
N ALA A 125 25.86 2.66 4.87
CA ALA A 125 26.93 3.62 5.17
C ALA A 125 27.70 4.09 3.91
N ASP A 126 27.78 3.25 2.88
CA ASP A 126 28.38 3.57 1.59
C ASP A 126 27.41 4.34 0.64
N GLY A 127 26.21 4.69 1.15
CA GLY A 127 25.19 5.42 0.41
C GLY A 127 24.30 4.58 -0.51
N SER A 128 24.55 3.27 -0.63
CA SER A 128 23.70 2.36 -1.40
C SER A 128 22.35 2.13 -0.69
N ILE A 129 21.38 1.58 -1.42
CA ILE A 129 20.08 1.22 -0.86
C ILE A 129 20.01 -0.30 -0.76
N ALA A 130 19.87 -0.84 0.46
CA ALA A 130 19.76 -2.25 0.75
C ALA A 130 18.35 -2.60 1.25
N LEU A 131 17.89 -3.82 0.96
CA LEU A 131 16.69 -4.36 1.58
C LEU A 131 16.95 -4.60 3.07
N VAL A 132 15.99 -4.21 3.89
CA VAL A 132 16.06 -4.38 5.34
C VAL A 132 16.13 -5.87 5.71
N SER A 133 15.42 -6.74 4.97
CA SER A 133 15.42 -8.19 5.16
C SER A 133 16.80 -8.84 4.98
N ASP A 134 17.71 -8.20 4.25
CA ASP A 134 19.05 -8.72 3.95
C ASP A 134 20.07 -8.33 5.02
N LEU A 135 19.68 -7.47 5.97
CA LEU A 135 20.55 -6.92 7.00
C LEU A 135 20.32 -7.64 8.35
N ARG A 136 21.40 -7.92 9.07
CA ARG A 136 21.34 -8.57 10.39
C ARG A 136 20.76 -7.67 11.49
N ASP A 137 21.08 -6.38 11.46
CA ASP A 137 20.63 -5.38 12.43
C ASP A 137 20.24 -4.10 11.69
N PRO A 138 19.05 -4.08 11.06
CA PRO A 138 18.68 -3.02 10.16
C PRO A 138 18.37 -1.72 10.90
N VAL A 139 19.00 -0.64 10.44
CA VAL A 139 18.74 0.73 10.90
C VAL A 139 18.08 1.49 9.75
N LEU A 140 16.86 1.94 9.96
CA LEU A 140 16.18 2.86 9.07
C LEU A 140 16.75 4.26 9.25
N ILE A 141 17.06 4.94 8.13
CA ILE A 141 17.51 6.32 8.14
C ILE A 141 16.39 7.20 7.58
N GLN A 142 15.95 8.16 8.37
CA GLN A 142 14.93 9.13 8.01
C GLN A 142 15.46 10.54 8.35
N GLY A 143 15.97 11.22 7.35
CA GLY A 143 16.73 12.44 7.51
C GLY A 143 18.01 12.22 8.35
N GLU A 144 18.14 13.02 9.38
CA GLU A 144 19.24 12.88 10.36
C GLU A 144 18.96 11.83 11.44
N ARG A 145 17.73 11.32 11.51
CA ARG A 145 17.31 10.37 12.54
C ARG A 145 17.57 8.94 12.11
N ARG A 146 17.97 8.12 13.07
CA ARG A 146 18.24 6.71 12.90
C ARG A 146 17.30 5.90 13.78
N TYR A 147 16.76 4.80 13.23
CA TYR A 147 15.80 3.94 13.93
C TYR A 147 16.19 2.48 13.74
N ARG A 148 16.42 1.77 14.83
CA ARG A 148 16.62 0.31 14.81
C ARG A 148 15.27 -0.35 14.59
N LEU A 149 15.16 -1.16 13.54
CA LEU A 149 13.95 -1.89 13.24
C LEU A 149 13.76 -3.04 14.23
N ILE A 150 12.55 -3.15 14.78
CA ILE A 150 12.14 -4.22 15.70
C ILE A 150 11.23 -5.21 14.97
N GLN A 151 10.35 -4.70 14.10
CA GLN A 151 9.37 -5.50 13.37
C GLN A 151 9.11 -4.90 11.99
N GLY A 152 8.81 -5.75 11.02
CA GLY A 152 8.36 -5.32 9.69
C GLY A 152 9.44 -5.41 8.61
N ALA A 153 10.48 -6.24 8.79
CA ALA A 153 11.54 -6.41 7.78
C ALA A 153 11.03 -6.88 6.41
N ASP A 154 9.93 -7.63 6.38
CA ASP A 154 9.32 -8.17 5.15
C ASP A 154 8.19 -7.31 4.57
N VAL A 155 7.95 -6.14 5.14
CA VAL A 155 6.91 -5.22 4.68
C VAL A 155 7.22 -4.72 3.27
N TYR A 156 6.18 -4.64 2.44
CA TYR A 156 6.25 -4.15 1.07
C TYR A 156 5.10 -3.16 0.78
N LEU A 157 5.18 -2.47 -0.36
CA LEU A 157 4.13 -1.55 -0.80
C LEU A 157 3.00 -2.30 -1.50
N THR A 158 1.77 -1.92 -1.16
CA THR A 158 0.56 -2.15 -1.93
C THR A 158 0.10 -0.84 -2.55
N VAL A 159 -0.72 -0.90 -3.58
CA VAL A 159 -1.21 0.30 -4.28
C VAL A 159 -2.73 0.30 -4.31
N SER A 160 -3.34 1.46 -4.21
CA SER A 160 -4.79 1.62 -4.42
C SER A 160 -5.18 1.04 -5.79
N ALA A 161 -6.02 0.01 -5.77
CA ALA A 161 -6.50 -0.61 -7.01
C ALA A 161 -7.27 0.39 -7.88
N LYS A 162 -8.00 1.32 -7.26
CA LYS A 162 -8.73 2.40 -7.94
C LYS A 162 -7.79 3.35 -8.67
N ASP A 163 -6.74 3.84 -7.98
CA ASP A 163 -5.83 4.83 -8.57
C ASP A 163 -4.97 4.20 -9.66
N LEU A 164 -4.52 2.95 -9.43
CA LEU A 164 -3.80 2.18 -10.45
C LEU A 164 -4.69 1.96 -11.69
N GLY A 165 -5.96 1.60 -11.50
CA GLY A 165 -6.94 1.46 -12.58
C GLY A 165 -7.08 2.75 -13.39
N HIS A 166 -7.21 3.89 -12.74
CA HIS A 166 -7.27 5.20 -13.41
C HIS A 166 -6.04 5.48 -14.28
N VAL A 167 -4.83 5.22 -13.78
CA VAL A 167 -3.60 5.42 -14.54
C VAL A 167 -3.56 4.50 -15.75
N ILE A 168 -3.99 3.24 -15.60
CA ILE A 168 -4.03 2.26 -16.70
C ILE A 168 -5.07 2.66 -17.76
N GLU A 169 -6.28 3.02 -17.35
CA GLU A 169 -7.38 3.42 -18.24
C GLU A 169 -7.09 4.71 -19.02
N SER A 170 -6.29 5.62 -18.46
CA SER A 170 -5.87 6.85 -19.13
C SER A 170 -4.91 6.62 -20.32
N ARG A 171 -4.39 5.38 -20.49
CA ARG A 171 -3.51 5.04 -21.61
C ARG A 171 -4.28 4.96 -22.91
N PRO A 172 -3.69 5.42 -24.03
CA PRO A 172 -4.33 5.25 -25.35
C PRO A 172 -4.47 3.76 -25.65
N HIS A 173 -5.70 3.30 -25.79
CA HIS A 173 -6.01 1.94 -26.26
C HIS A 173 -6.01 1.92 -27.76
N VAL A 174 -5.31 0.96 -28.35
CA VAL A 174 -5.47 0.66 -29.78
C VAL A 174 -6.81 -0.08 -29.91
N THR A 175 -7.84 0.62 -30.37
CA THR A 175 -9.09 -0.02 -30.79
C THR A 175 -8.79 -0.87 -32.02
N GLY A 176 -8.97 -2.19 -31.90
CA GLY A 176 -8.78 -3.10 -33.03
C GLY A 176 -9.63 -2.68 -34.22
N LEU A 177 -9.15 -2.90 -35.44
CA LEU A 177 -9.90 -2.69 -36.66
C LEU A 177 -11.09 -3.70 -36.70
N GLU A 178 -12.32 -3.20 -36.62
CA GLU A 178 -13.48 -4.01 -36.90
C GLU A 178 -13.45 -4.41 -38.41
N GLY A 179 -13.26 -5.69 -38.65
CA GLY A 179 -13.41 -6.23 -40.02
C GLY A 179 -14.83 -5.99 -40.50
N LYS A 180 -15.01 -5.18 -41.53
CA LYS A 180 -16.30 -5.10 -42.26
C LYS A 180 -16.63 -6.50 -42.80
N LYS A 181 -17.75 -7.06 -42.31
CA LYS A 181 -18.38 -8.23 -42.91
C LYS A 181 -19.05 -7.87 -44.21
#